data_61620a8a2c5c487bb9d6c7ad4cf67711
#
_entry.id   61620a8a2c5c487bb9d6c7ad4cf67711
#
_cell.length_a   1.000
_cell.length_b   1.000
_cell.length_c   1.000
_cell.angle_alpha   90.00
_cell.angle_beta   90.00
_cell.angle_gamma   90.00
#
_symmetry.space_group_name_H-M   'P 1'
#
loop_
_entity.id
_entity.type
_entity.pdbx_description
1 polymer ?
#
loop_
_entity_poly.entity_id
_entity_poly.type
_entity_poly.pdbx_seq_one_letter_code
_entity_poly.pdbx_strand_id
1 'polypeptide(L)'
;MSTRHRSLRPRRTRSTAPLLRSSLLRSALLLALFAAAPRTHAQGAAAAPNAIATNAEVLGAERLFSAWMDGQLAYRGIPGVAVGVVYDQQLVWSQGFGFADVKNRVPMTPQVKFRIASHSKMFAAIAIMQLREEGKIRLDDPVEKHLPWFKAKPAGDDDGVITIEQLLSHTSGLQREAGDHWTSFNFPSEDELKRLYSDRQAAFAPNVRWKYSNLAFAVAGLVVEQITGQKWATYVQQQILTPLAMTSTSTDQNVQGLTVPYMRRLPDGSRDVLPFVDARGMAAATGMTSNVDDLAKFVSAQFRRGPRAGAQILSTGSWREMHRVRAVDETWQSGSGLGFDFLRFENRTWVGHGGGYPGNTTHTLFQVNDKVGVIVLTNTNDSDPRQIAEQLIATVGAAVLKAAPARAQTIAWDPSWARFAGWYRSAMGDSRIVLTNEKLVMMSPTSTTVGTPSTLEPLGGGRFRLMAPGGGSAIGEVVRFVEENGAVTRMYVGDGYQTRLR
;
A
#
# COMPACT_ATOMS: atom_id res chain seq x y z
N MET A 1 55.41 -53.23 -1.12
CA MET A 1 56.75 -52.57 -1.17
C MET A 1 56.55 -51.25 -0.50
N SER A 2 56.83 -51.16 0.82
CA SER A 2 58.13 -50.84 1.46
C SER A 2 58.56 -49.42 1.06
N THR A 3 58.81 -48.44 1.90
CA THR A 3 59.24 -48.36 3.29
C THR A 3 59.28 -46.88 3.71
N ARG A 4 58.81 -46.63 4.93
CA ARG A 4 59.58 -46.13 6.11
C ARG A 4 60.03 -44.64 6.12
N HIS A 5 59.46 -43.94 7.08
CA HIS A 5 60.10 -43.45 8.36
C HIS A 5 61.04 -42.25 8.25
N ARG A 6 60.80 -41.16 9.01
CA ARG A 6 61.21 -40.82 10.41
C ARG A 6 60.80 -39.35 10.70
N SER A 7 60.05 -39.10 11.64
CA SER A 7 60.16 -38.55 13.02
C SER A 7 61.50 -37.86 13.37
N LEU A 8 61.42 -36.63 13.95
CA LEU A 8 62.18 -36.20 15.14
C LEU A 8 61.62 -34.80 15.62
N ARG A 9 61.12 -34.77 16.84
CA ARG A 9 61.12 -33.65 17.79
C ARG A 9 62.41 -33.76 18.64
N PRO A 10 62.74 -32.91 19.64
CA PRO A 10 62.46 -31.46 19.92
C PRO A 10 63.78 -30.78 20.42
N ARG A 11 63.79 -29.49 20.78
CA ARG A 11 64.57 -28.98 21.91
C ARG A 11 64.08 -27.61 22.41
N ARG A 12 63.81 -27.60 23.71
CA ARG A 12 63.76 -26.43 24.59
C ARG A 12 65.14 -25.88 24.87
N THR A 13 65.30 -24.57 25.03
CA THR A 13 66.17 -24.01 26.06
C THR A 13 65.59 -22.68 26.63
N ARG A 14 65.85 -22.57 27.90
CA ARG A 14 65.45 -21.53 28.86
C ARG A 14 66.44 -20.38 28.91
N SER A 15 65.89 -19.25 29.55
CA SER A 15 66.61 -18.38 30.47
C SER A 15 67.41 -17.23 29.83
N THR A 16 67.23 -15.96 30.22
CA THR A 16 67.43 -15.34 31.53
C THR A 16 67.02 -13.85 31.45
N ALA A 17 66.47 -13.33 32.52
CA ALA A 17 66.38 -11.87 32.75
C ALA A 17 67.74 -11.34 33.28
N PRO A 18 67.99 -10.03 33.23
CA PRO A 18 68.08 -9.32 34.49
C PRO A 18 67.38 -7.93 34.56
N LEU A 19 67.11 -7.61 35.80
CA LEU A 19 66.66 -6.33 36.36
C LEU A 19 67.67 -5.16 36.09
N LEU A 20 67.22 -3.91 35.99
CA LEU A 20 67.53 -2.82 36.92
C LEU A 20 67.14 -1.42 36.43
N ARG A 21 66.51 -0.69 37.37
CA ARG A 21 66.55 0.76 37.68
C ARG A 21 65.55 1.73 37.03
N SER A 22 64.56 2.03 37.86
CA SER A 22 64.05 3.32 38.31
C SER A 22 64.49 4.63 37.62
N SER A 23 63.51 5.39 37.13
CA SER A 23 63.50 6.83 37.28
C SER A 23 62.10 7.34 37.40
N LEU A 24 61.82 7.99 38.52
CA LEU A 24 60.62 8.75 38.86
C LEU A 24 60.47 9.95 37.94
N LEU A 25 59.36 10.07 37.28
CA LEU A 25 58.85 11.37 36.84
C LEU A 25 57.34 11.45 37.16
N ARG A 26 57.02 12.39 38.03
CA ARG A 26 55.70 12.77 38.45
C ARG A 26 54.96 13.34 37.23
N SER A 27 53.81 12.79 36.88
CA SER A 27 52.81 13.47 36.03
C SER A 27 51.48 13.42 36.71
N ALA A 28 50.94 14.59 36.95
CA ALA A 28 49.70 14.84 37.65
C ALA A 28 48.51 14.18 36.94
N LEU A 29 47.78 13.40 37.68
CA LEU A 29 46.47 12.81 37.27
C LEU A 29 45.40 13.87 37.45
N LEU A 30 45.00 14.54 36.36
CA LEU A 30 43.75 15.31 36.29
C LEU A 30 42.59 14.35 36.18
N LEU A 31 41.92 14.05 37.30
CA LEU A 31 40.62 13.40 37.33
C LEU A 31 39.58 14.41 36.80
N ALA A 32 39.18 14.25 35.54
CA ALA A 32 37.96 14.88 35.05
C ALA A 32 36.78 14.09 35.58
N LEU A 33 36.10 14.60 36.61
CA LEU A 33 34.80 14.17 37.04
C LEU A 33 33.79 14.50 35.92
N PHE A 34 33.45 13.51 35.07
CA PHE A 34 32.25 13.58 34.27
C PHE A 34 31.04 13.41 35.22
N ALA A 35 30.43 14.50 35.60
CA ALA A 35 29.11 14.50 36.20
C ALA A 35 28.14 13.90 35.18
N ALA A 36 27.73 12.65 35.40
CA ALA A 36 26.62 12.06 34.67
C ALA A 36 25.33 12.81 35.06
N ALA A 37 24.92 13.75 34.23
CA ALA A 37 23.59 14.34 34.33
C ALA A 37 22.56 13.20 34.17
N PRO A 38 21.55 13.11 35.06
CA PRO A 38 20.50 12.15 34.88
C PRO A 38 19.79 12.43 33.55
N ARG A 39 19.84 11.48 32.60
CA ARG A 39 18.96 11.53 31.44
C ARG A 39 17.53 11.41 31.95
N THR A 40 16.87 12.52 32.14
CA THR A 40 15.43 12.56 32.25
C THR A 40 14.89 11.94 30.97
N HIS A 41 14.32 10.75 31.09
CA HIS A 41 13.46 10.21 30.07
C HIS A 41 12.38 11.26 29.88
N ALA A 42 12.41 11.97 28.77
CA ALA A 42 11.27 12.78 28.37
C ALA A 42 10.08 11.82 28.32
N GLN A 43 9.21 11.90 29.31
CA GLN A 43 7.86 11.36 29.20
C GLN A 43 7.30 11.94 27.93
N GLY A 44 6.99 11.04 26.98
CA GLY A 44 6.43 11.44 25.69
C GLY A 44 5.26 12.36 26.00
N ALA A 45 5.39 13.63 25.58
CA ALA A 45 4.28 14.56 25.58
C ALA A 45 3.13 13.85 24.87
N ALA A 46 1.97 13.72 25.52
CA ALA A 46 0.76 13.22 24.90
C ALA A 46 0.60 14.00 23.59
N ALA A 47 0.57 13.28 22.45
CA ALA A 47 0.45 13.93 21.14
C ALA A 47 -0.75 14.88 21.22
N ALA A 48 -0.53 16.14 20.84
CA ALA A 48 -1.61 17.13 20.80
C ALA A 48 -2.79 16.54 20.00
N PRO A 49 -4.04 16.71 20.44
CA PRO A 49 -5.19 16.16 19.75
C PRO A 49 -5.09 16.54 18.28
N ASN A 50 -5.28 15.53 17.39
CA ASN A 50 -5.16 15.70 15.96
C ASN A 50 -6.12 16.83 15.52
N ALA A 51 -5.58 17.95 15.08
CA ALA A 51 -6.36 19.12 14.66
C ALA A 51 -7.38 18.78 13.54
N ILE A 52 -7.12 17.73 12.76
CA ILE A 52 -8.05 17.21 11.75
C ILE A 52 -9.22 16.50 12.41
N ALA A 53 -8.97 15.60 13.37
CA ALA A 53 -10.02 14.84 14.05
C ALA A 53 -10.97 15.72 14.89
N THR A 54 -10.52 16.91 15.31
CA THR A 54 -11.34 17.88 16.07
C THR A 54 -11.93 18.99 15.20
N ASN A 55 -11.69 18.95 13.88
CA ASN A 55 -12.22 19.95 12.95
C ASN A 55 -13.75 19.83 12.85
N ALA A 56 -14.47 20.95 12.93
CA ALA A 56 -15.93 20.97 12.93
C ALA A 56 -16.57 20.36 11.67
N GLU A 57 -15.94 20.53 10.50
CA GLU A 57 -16.39 19.93 9.23
C GLU A 57 -16.22 18.41 9.25
N VAL A 58 -15.10 17.91 9.79
CA VAL A 58 -14.85 16.47 9.94
C VAL A 58 -15.85 15.85 10.90
N LEU A 59 -16.05 16.43 12.09
CA LEU A 59 -17.05 15.98 13.05
C LEU A 59 -18.49 16.04 12.49
N GLY A 60 -18.79 17.02 11.63
CA GLY A 60 -20.07 17.10 10.91
C GLY A 60 -20.23 15.95 9.92
N ALA A 61 -19.20 15.65 9.15
CA ALA A 61 -19.20 14.56 8.17
C ALA A 61 -19.29 13.18 8.85
N GLU A 62 -18.62 12.98 10.00
CA GLU A 62 -18.72 11.75 10.81
C GLU A 62 -20.15 11.50 11.27
N ARG A 63 -20.82 12.53 11.79
CA ARG A 63 -22.24 12.44 12.20
C ARG A 63 -23.16 12.12 11.02
N LEU A 64 -22.93 12.78 9.87
CA LEU A 64 -23.71 12.52 8.66
C LEU A 64 -23.55 11.08 8.17
N PHE A 65 -22.31 10.61 8.08
CA PHE A 65 -22.01 9.23 7.70
C PHE A 65 -22.59 8.23 8.69
N SER A 66 -22.48 8.49 10.00
CA SER A 66 -23.05 7.62 11.04
C SER A 66 -24.55 7.49 10.92
N ALA A 67 -25.26 8.61 10.72
CA ALA A 67 -26.71 8.58 10.52
C ALA A 67 -27.11 7.81 9.25
N TRP A 68 -26.35 7.94 8.17
CA TRP A 68 -26.56 7.15 6.96
C TRP A 68 -26.32 5.66 7.21
N MET A 69 -25.23 5.29 7.93
CA MET A 69 -24.94 3.90 8.28
C MET A 69 -26.02 3.27 9.14
N ASP A 70 -26.53 3.98 10.14
CA ASP A 70 -27.67 3.50 10.96
C ASP A 70 -28.87 3.17 10.09
N GLY A 71 -29.16 4.01 9.08
CA GLY A 71 -30.17 3.73 8.07
C GLY A 71 -29.86 2.46 7.25
N GLN A 72 -28.62 2.29 6.79
CA GLN A 72 -28.21 1.08 6.04
C GLN A 72 -28.41 -0.20 6.87
N LEU A 73 -27.99 -0.16 8.15
CA LEU A 73 -28.18 -1.30 9.04
C LEU A 73 -29.67 -1.62 9.23
N ALA A 74 -30.49 -0.59 9.49
CA ALA A 74 -31.92 -0.77 9.72
C ALA A 74 -32.68 -1.31 8.50
N TYR A 75 -32.47 -0.70 7.33
CA TYR A 75 -33.23 -1.06 6.12
C TYR A 75 -32.68 -2.30 5.41
N ARG A 76 -31.38 -2.51 5.39
CA ARG A 76 -30.76 -3.70 4.75
C ARG A 76 -30.55 -4.86 5.72
N GLY A 77 -30.74 -4.66 7.03
CA GLY A 77 -30.52 -5.67 8.05
C GLY A 77 -29.06 -6.13 8.11
N ILE A 78 -28.09 -5.24 7.91
CA ILE A 78 -26.66 -5.56 8.02
C ILE A 78 -26.35 -5.84 9.50
N PRO A 79 -25.75 -6.99 9.87
CA PRO A 79 -25.52 -7.32 11.28
C PRO A 79 -24.52 -6.39 11.95
N GLY A 80 -23.40 -6.10 11.28
CA GLY A 80 -22.38 -5.22 11.80
C GLY A 80 -21.37 -4.75 10.77
N VAL A 81 -20.88 -3.54 10.98
CA VAL A 81 -19.88 -2.86 10.14
C VAL A 81 -18.86 -2.18 11.03
N ALA A 82 -17.57 -2.31 10.73
CA ALA A 82 -16.51 -1.50 11.31
C ALA A 82 -15.84 -0.68 10.22
N VAL A 83 -15.64 0.61 10.46
CA VAL A 83 -15.02 1.53 9.49
C VAL A 83 -13.85 2.30 10.10
N GLY A 84 -12.95 2.77 9.23
CA GLY A 84 -11.86 3.67 9.62
C GLY A 84 -11.49 4.63 8.50
N VAL A 85 -11.03 5.82 8.87
CA VAL A 85 -10.48 6.83 7.97
C VAL A 85 -9.06 7.18 8.41
N VAL A 86 -8.12 7.01 7.50
CA VAL A 86 -6.69 7.27 7.72
C VAL A 86 -6.27 8.51 6.94
N TYR A 87 -5.50 9.37 7.57
CA TYR A 87 -4.79 10.46 6.91
C TYR A 87 -3.31 10.45 7.30
N ASP A 88 -2.43 10.35 6.29
CA ASP A 88 -0.98 10.19 6.44
C ASP A 88 -0.63 9.02 7.40
N GLN A 89 -0.11 9.29 8.59
CA GLN A 89 0.29 8.27 9.56
C GLN A 89 -0.72 8.08 10.71
N GLN A 90 -1.95 8.58 10.55
CA GLN A 90 -2.93 8.63 11.65
C GLN A 90 -4.27 8.03 11.23
N LEU A 91 -4.81 7.18 12.10
CA LEU A 91 -6.23 6.83 12.09
C LEU A 91 -7.00 8.04 12.66
N VAL A 92 -7.63 8.82 11.77
CA VAL A 92 -8.32 10.07 12.14
C VAL A 92 -9.65 9.78 12.81
N TRP A 93 -10.36 8.78 12.30
CA TRP A 93 -11.64 8.34 12.83
C TRP A 93 -11.86 6.87 12.61
N SER A 94 -12.55 6.22 13.54
CA SER A 94 -13.02 4.85 13.39
C SER A 94 -14.26 4.61 14.22
N GLN A 95 -15.19 3.79 13.72
CA GLN A 95 -16.44 3.47 14.40
C GLN A 95 -16.94 2.08 14.02
N GLY A 96 -17.61 1.43 14.99
CA GLY A 96 -18.39 0.21 14.79
C GLY A 96 -19.88 0.53 14.78
N PHE A 97 -20.63 -0.17 13.95
CA PHE A 97 -22.08 -0.06 13.82
C PHE A 97 -22.72 -1.45 13.93
N GLY A 98 -23.80 -1.57 14.66
CA GLY A 98 -24.48 -2.86 14.89
C GLY A 98 -23.70 -3.80 15.82
N PHE A 99 -23.67 -5.09 15.50
CA PHE A 99 -23.18 -6.14 16.39
C PHE A 99 -22.11 -7.03 15.74
N ALA A 100 -21.08 -7.36 16.52
CA ALA A 100 -20.12 -8.41 16.21
C ALA A 100 -20.75 -9.81 16.40
N ASP A 101 -21.67 -9.92 17.35
CA ASP A 101 -22.52 -11.09 17.59
C ASP A 101 -23.93 -10.61 17.89
N VAL A 102 -24.85 -10.85 16.95
CA VAL A 102 -26.24 -10.42 17.05
C VAL A 102 -26.97 -11.18 18.18
N LYS A 103 -26.74 -12.48 18.30
CA LYS A 103 -27.41 -13.33 19.30
C LYS A 103 -27.08 -12.92 20.72
N ASN A 104 -25.80 -12.67 20.99
CA ASN A 104 -25.32 -12.28 22.32
C ASN A 104 -25.27 -10.75 22.49
N ARG A 105 -25.74 -9.97 21.49
CA ARG A 105 -25.74 -8.50 21.48
C ARG A 105 -24.37 -7.88 21.77
N VAL A 106 -23.28 -8.53 21.31
CA VAL A 106 -21.93 -7.99 21.42
C VAL A 106 -21.78 -6.83 20.44
N PRO A 107 -21.54 -5.59 20.89
CA PRO A 107 -21.43 -4.44 20.00
C PRO A 107 -20.28 -4.61 19.00
N MET A 108 -20.47 -4.08 17.80
CA MET A 108 -19.37 -3.93 16.84
C MET A 108 -18.46 -2.79 17.26
N THR A 109 -17.15 -3.04 17.22
CA THR A 109 -16.13 -2.01 17.45
C THR A 109 -15.01 -2.11 16.38
N PRO A 110 -14.20 -1.05 16.18
CA PRO A 110 -13.05 -1.09 15.27
C PRO A 110 -12.00 -2.16 15.62
N GLN A 111 -11.96 -2.63 16.87
CA GLN A 111 -11.03 -3.64 17.39
C GLN A 111 -11.47 -5.07 17.13
N VAL A 112 -12.75 -5.29 16.80
CA VAL A 112 -13.27 -6.62 16.42
C VAL A 112 -12.52 -7.11 15.20
N LYS A 113 -12.12 -8.38 15.20
CA LYS A 113 -11.39 -9.01 14.10
C LYS A 113 -12.34 -9.60 13.07
N PHE A 114 -11.95 -9.50 11.82
CA PHE A 114 -12.69 -10.03 10.66
C PHE A 114 -11.78 -10.92 9.84
N ARG A 115 -12.36 -11.88 9.11
CA ARG A 115 -11.70 -12.50 7.97
C ARG A 115 -11.57 -11.47 6.87
N ILE A 116 -10.34 -11.04 6.56
CA ILE A 116 -10.11 -9.98 5.56
C ILE A 116 -9.94 -10.53 4.15
N ALA A 117 -10.03 -11.84 4.01
CA ALA A 117 -10.09 -12.53 2.72
C ALA A 117 -8.97 -12.09 1.77
N SER A 118 -9.35 -11.62 0.58
CA SER A 118 -8.42 -11.28 -0.50
C SER A 118 -7.45 -10.12 -0.19
N HIS A 119 -7.61 -9.41 0.91
CA HIS A 119 -6.55 -8.52 1.40
C HIS A 119 -5.23 -9.28 1.62
N SER A 120 -5.29 -10.60 1.90
CA SER A 120 -4.12 -11.49 2.01
C SER A 120 -3.18 -11.38 0.81
N LYS A 121 -3.73 -11.11 -0.38
CA LYS A 121 -2.96 -10.97 -1.63
C LYS A 121 -1.97 -9.81 -1.59
N MET A 122 -2.34 -8.71 -0.96
CA MET A 122 -1.43 -7.57 -0.77
C MET A 122 -0.20 -7.99 0.02
N PHE A 123 -0.38 -8.78 1.08
CA PHE A 123 0.71 -9.28 1.92
C PHE A 123 1.57 -10.33 1.20
N ALA A 124 0.95 -11.21 0.40
CA ALA A 124 1.68 -12.17 -0.42
C ALA A 124 2.55 -11.46 -1.48
N ALA A 125 2.01 -10.44 -2.13
CA ALA A 125 2.76 -9.64 -3.09
C ALA A 125 3.89 -8.84 -2.43
N ILE A 126 3.68 -8.27 -1.24
CA ILE A 126 4.74 -7.60 -0.47
C ILE A 126 5.87 -8.58 -0.15
N ALA A 127 5.56 -9.81 0.28
CA ALA A 127 6.58 -10.84 0.55
C ALA A 127 7.43 -11.14 -0.70
N ILE A 128 6.80 -11.32 -1.86
CA ILE A 128 7.52 -11.48 -3.14
C ILE A 128 8.39 -10.27 -3.45
N MET A 129 7.87 -9.06 -3.24
CA MET A 129 8.65 -7.83 -3.51
C MET A 129 9.82 -7.63 -2.55
N GLN A 130 9.72 -8.08 -1.29
CA GLN A 130 10.85 -8.13 -0.36
C GLN A 130 11.94 -9.09 -0.86
N LEU A 131 11.56 -10.30 -1.29
CA LEU A 131 12.50 -11.26 -1.89
C LEU A 131 13.15 -10.74 -3.17
N ARG A 132 12.41 -9.93 -3.95
CA ARG A 132 12.97 -9.25 -5.13
C ARG A 132 13.99 -8.17 -4.73
N GLU A 133 13.72 -7.36 -3.71
CA GLU A 133 14.69 -6.38 -3.19
C GLU A 133 15.97 -7.04 -2.67
N GLU A 134 15.85 -8.26 -2.13
CA GLU A 134 16.97 -9.09 -1.71
C GLU A 134 17.69 -9.79 -2.88
N GLY A 135 17.22 -9.64 -4.11
CA GLY A 135 17.80 -10.26 -5.31
C GLY A 135 17.55 -11.77 -5.43
N LYS A 136 16.64 -12.35 -4.62
CA LYS A 136 16.35 -13.79 -4.59
C LYS A 136 15.37 -14.22 -5.69
N ILE A 137 14.60 -13.29 -6.26
CA ILE A 137 13.61 -13.54 -7.28
C ILE A 137 13.54 -12.33 -8.23
N ARG A 138 13.15 -12.58 -9.49
CA ARG A 138 12.81 -11.56 -10.47
C ARG A 138 11.34 -11.66 -10.82
N LEU A 139 10.70 -10.57 -11.17
CA LEU A 139 9.29 -10.59 -11.56
C LEU A 139 9.06 -11.32 -12.89
N ASP A 140 10.04 -11.28 -13.78
CA ASP A 140 10.05 -12.00 -15.06
C ASP A 140 10.53 -13.46 -14.98
N ASP A 141 10.89 -13.95 -13.79
CA ASP A 141 11.21 -15.37 -13.62
C ASP A 141 9.99 -16.25 -13.94
N PRO A 142 10.16 -17.34 -14.70
CA PRO A 142 9.16 -18.39 -14.79
C PRO A 142 8.85 -18.98 -13.40
N VAL A 143 7.58 -19.23 -13.11
CA VAL A 143 7.16 -19.81 -11.83
C VAL A 143 7.84 -21.17 -11.60
N GLU A 144 7.98 -21.99 -12.65
CA GLU A 144 8.62 -23.32 -12.57
C GLU A 144 10.11 -23.27 -12.20
N LYS A 145 10.80 -22.14 -12.41
CA LYS A 145 12.19 -21.94 -11.93
C LYS A 145 12.28 -22.08 -10.42
N HIS A 146 11.27 -21.59 -9.71
CA HIS A 146 11.22 -21.65 -8.25
C HIS A 146 10.40 -22.83 -7.73
N LEU A 147 9.39 -23.28 -8.49
CA LEU A 147 8.53 -24.40 -8.16
C LEU A 147 8.58 -25.45 -9.28
N PRO A 148 9.56 -26.39 -9.28
CA PRO A 148 9.74 -27.36 -10.38
C PRO A 148 8.52 -28.25 -10.65
N TRP A 149 7.63 -28.42 -9.68
CA TRP A 149 6.39 -29.16 -9.81
C TRP A 149 5.26 -28.37 -10.51
N PHE A 150 5.40 -27.02 -10.62
CA PHE A 150 4.44 -26.19 -11.32
C PHE A 150 4.59 -26.41 -12.83
N LYS A 151 3.63 -27.12 -13.43
CA LYS A 151 3.60 -27.46 -14.85
C LYS A 151 2.33 -26.98 -15.53
N ALA A 152 1.71 -25.91 -14.99
CA ALA A 152 0.55 -25.32 -15.63
C ALA A 152 0.91 -24.84 -17.04
N LYS A 153 0.14 -25.30 -18.02
CA LYS A 153 0.34 -24.95 -19.44
C LYS A 153 -0.50 -23.74 -19.79
N PRO A 154 0.01 -22.82 -20.62
CA PRO A 154 -0.80 -21.78 -21.25
C PRO A 154 -1.98 -22.38 -22.02
N ALA A 155 -3.03 -21.59 -22.23
CA ALA A 155 -4.14 -22.00 -23.08
C ALA A 155 -3.81 -21.84 -24.57
N GLY A 156 -4.34 -22.73 -25.39
CA GLY A 156 -4.13 -22.73 -26.84
C GLY A 156 -2.72 -23.20 -27.24
N ASP A 157 -2.26 -22.70 -28.36
CA ASP A 157 -0.95 -23.01 -28.95
C ASP A 157 0.17 -22.05 -28.46
N ASP A 158 -0.12 -21.23 -27.40
CA ASP A 158 0.86 -20.34 -26.78
C ASP A 158 1.84 -21.17 -25.96
N ASP A 159 3.12 -21.10 -26.26
CA ASP A 159 4.23 -21.76 -25.56
C ASP A 159 4.87 -20.86 -24.49
N GLY A 160 4.29 -19.69 -24.24
CA GLY A 160 4.76 -18.76 -23.23
C GLY A 160 4.76 -19.35 -21.82
N VAL A 161 5.67 -18.87 -20.99
CA VAL A 161 5.77 -19.29 -19.59
C VAL A 161 4.95 -18.38 -18.68
N ILE A 162 4.40 -18.92 -17.60
CA ILE A 162 3.76 -18.12 -16.56
C ILE A 162 4.83 -17.58 -15.63
N THR A 163 4.87 -16.25 -15.48
CA THR A 163 5.86 -15.55 -14.65
C THR A 163 5.32 -15.14 -13.28
N ILE A 164 6.23 -14.77 -12.38
CA ILE A 164 5.90 -14.24 -11.05
C ILE A 164 5.04 -12.97 -11.17
N GLU A 165 5.38 -12.04 -12.07
CA GLU A 165 4.58 -10.82 -12.30
C GLU A 165 3.14 -11.15 -12.68
N GLN A 166 2.95 -12.12 -13.54
CA GLN A 166 1.62 -12.52 -14.02
C GLN A 166 0.77 -13.16 -12.92
N LEU A 167 1.38 -13.86 -11.95
CA LEU A 167 0.67 -14.31 -10.75
C LEU A 167 0.11 -13.13 -9.96
N LEU A 168 0.95 -12.10 -9.73
CA LEU A 168 0.63 -10.96 -8.86
C LEU A 168 -0.29 -9.93 -9.52
N SER A 169 -0.36 -9.88 -10.85
CA SER A 169 -1.15 -8.92 -11.63
C SER A 169 -2.45 -9.50 -12.18
N HIS A 170 -2.78 -10.75 -11.89
CA HIS A 170 -3.93 -11.45 -12.45
C HIS A 170 -3.93 -11.55 -13.97
N THR A 171 -2.73 -11.66 -14.57
CA THR A 171 -2.56 -11.83 -16.02
C THR A 171 -1.98 -13.18 -16.41
N SER A 172 -1.86 -14.11 -15.48
CA SER A 172 -1.35 -15.47 -15.73
C SER A 172 -2.31 -16.36 -16.51
N GLY A 173 -3.57 -15.98 -16.67
CA GLY A 173 -4.60 -16.81 -17.29
C GLY A 173 -5.08 -18.00 -16.45
N LEU A 174 -4.51 -18.24 -15.26
CA LEU A 174 -4.90 -19.33 -14.38
C LEU A 174 -6.37 -19.25 -13.96
N GLN A 175 -6.98 -20.40 -13.68
CA GLN A 175 -8.34 -20.47 -13.16
C GLN A 175 -8.47 -19.68 -11.86
N ARG A 176 -9.69 -19.23 -11.58
CA ARG A 176 -9.99 -18.50 -10.35
C ARG A 176 -9.78 -19.37 -9.12
N GLU A 177 -10.30 -20.63 -9.16
CA GLU A 177 -10.43 -21.49 -8.00
C GLU A 177 -9.85 -22.88 -8.25
N ALA A 178 -9.54 -23.60 -7.16
CA ALA A 178 -9.03 -24.97 -7.19
C ALA A 178 -10.15 -26.03 -7.32
N GLY A 179 -11.39 -25.67 -7.03
CA GLY A 179 -12.53 -26.57 -6.99
C GLY A 179 -13.74 -25.89 -6.36
N ASP A 180 -14.57 -26.66 -5.65
CA ASP A 180 -15.84 -26.26 -5.07
C ASP A 180 -15.76 -25.71 -3.63
N HIS A 181 -14.57 -25.42 -3.15
CA HIS A 181 -14.29 -25.10 -1.74
C HIS A 181 -15.09 -23.91 -1.17
N TRP A 182 -15.61 -23.01 -2.02
CA TRP A 182 -16.55 -21.98 -1.59
C TRP A 182 -17.96 -22.49 -1.27
N THR A 183 -18.29 -23.69 -1.74
CA THR A 183 -19.56 -24.38 -1.49
C THR A 183 -19.40 -25.46 -0.44
N SER A 184 -18.35 -26.28 -0.58
CA SER A 184 -18.05 -27.39 0.34
C SER A 184 -17.43 -26.93 1.66
N PHE A 185 -16.88 -25.71 1.71
CA PHE A 185 -16.04 -25.18 2.78
C PHE A 185 -14.77 -26.00 3.07
N ASN A 186 -14.40 -26.90 2.15
CA ASN A 186 -13.19 -27.69 2.23
C ASN A 186 -12.14 -27.15 1.25
N PHE A 187 -11.31 -26.24 1.73
CA PHE A 187 -10.23 -25.65 0.93
C PHE A 187 -9.10 -26.67 0.71
N PRO A 188 -8.43 -26.65 -0.45
CA PRO A 188 -7.35 -27.58 -0.75
C PRO A 188 -6.14 -27.35 0.16
N SER A 189 -5.48 -28.45 0.52
CA SER A 189 -4.15 -28.43 1.12
C SER A 189 -3.09 -28.00 0.10
N GLU A 190 -1.87 -27.71 0.57
CA GLU A 190 -0.75 -27.42 -0.32
C GLU A 190 -0.43 -28.59 -1.28
N ASP A 191 -0.52 -29.84 -0.79
CA ASP A 191 -0.26 -31.00 -1.61
C ASP A 191 -1.35 -31.25 -2.66
N GLU A 192 -2.59 -30.91 -2.34
CA GLU A 192 -3.68 -30.90 -3.32
C GLU A 192 -3.46 -29.83 -4.39
N LEU A 193 -2.98 -28.64 -4.02
CA LEU A 193 -2.59 -27.61 -4.98
C LEU A 193 -1.43 -28.05 -5.87
N LYS A 194 -0.39 -28.67 -5.31
CA LYS A 194 0.74 -29.20 -6.08
C LYS A 194 0.28 -30.24 -7.12
N ARG A 195 -0.59 -31.18 -6.72
CA ARG A 195 -1.17 -32.15 -7.66
C ARG A 195 -2.02 -31.46 -8.74
N LEU A 196 -2.80 -30.45 -8.37
CA LEU A 196 -3.65 -29.72 -9.30
C LEU A 196 -2.83 -29.05 -10.42
N TYR A 197 -1.65 -28.51 -10.10
CA TYR A 197 -0.81 -27.78 -11.05
C TYR A 197 0.23 -28.62 -11.78
N SER A 198 0.31 -29.90 -11.50
CA SER A 198 1.24 -30.80 -12.20
C SER A 198 0.92 -30.98 -13.68
N ASP A 199 -0.34 -30.74 -14.11
CA ASP A 199 -0.80 -30.92 -15.51
C ASP A 199 -1.98 -30.01 -15.90
N ARG A 200 -2.26 -28.94 -15.18
CA ARG A 200 -3.45 -28.12 -15.46
C ARG A 200 -3.17 -27.12 -16.57
N GLN A 201 -4.09 -27.02 -17.55
CA GLN A 201 -4.08 -25.96 -18.53
C GLN A 201 -4.72 -24.68 -17.96
N ALA A 202 -4.12 -23.51 -18.20
CA ALA A 202 -4.70 -22.22 -17.86
C ALA A 202 -5.98 -21.96 -18.68
N ALA A 203 -6.85 -21.06 -18.21
CA ALA A 203 -8.08 -20.70 -18.92
C ALA A 203 -7.80 -19.76 -20.11
N PHE A 204 -6.73 -18.99 -20.05
CA PHE A 204 -6.26 -18.06 -21.10
C PHE A 204 -4.74 -18.12 -21.17
N ALA A 205 -4.19 -17.75 -22.33
CA ALA A 205 -2.76 -17.50 -22.43
C ALA A 205 -2.36 -16.30 -21.55
N PRO A 206 -1.10 -16.27 -21.06
CA PRO A 206 -0.61 -15.16 -20.24
C PRO A 206 -0.70 -13.82 -20.95
N ASN A 207 -1.05 -12.76 -20.23
CA ASN A 207 -1.20 -11.38 -20.71
C ASN A 207 -2.30 -11.13 -21.77
N VAL A 208 -3.10 -12.13 -22.15
CA VAL A 208 -4.21 -11.95 -23.10
C VAL A 208 -5.31 -11.07 -22.49
N ARG A 209 -5.59 -11.25 -21.19
CA ARG A 209 -6.58 -10.45 -20.46
C ARG A 209 -6.36 -10.49 -18.96
N TRP A 210 -6.94 -9.52 -18.29
CA TRP A 210 -7.10 -9.58 -16.85
C TRP A 210 -8.04 -10.72 -16.45
N LYS A 211 -7.55 -11.62 -15.60
CA LYS A 211 -8.33 -12.75 -15.07
C LYS A 211 -7.99 -12.99 -13.61
N TYR A 212 -8.87 -12.55 -12.74
CA TYR A 212 -8.71 -12.74 -11.30
C TYR A 212 -8.50 -14.22 -10.96
N SER A 213 -7.47 -14.51 -10.17
CA SER A 213 -7.11 -15.88 -9.77
C SER A 213 -6.68 -15.95 -8.30
N ASN A 214 -7.45 -16.63 -7.47
CA ASN A 214 -7.06 -17.01 -6.12
C ASN A 214 -5.91 -18.02 -6.14
N LEU A 215 -5.93 -18.92 -7.12
CA LEU A 215 -4.88 -19.92 -7.32
C LEU A 215 -3.51 -19.28 -7.57
N ALA A 216 -3.44 -18.21 -8.36
CA ALA A 216 -2.19 -17.50 -8.63
C ALA A 216 -1.53 -17.04 -7.32
N PHE A 217 -2.30 -16.53 -6.38
CA PHE A 217 -1.79 -16.06 -5.09
C PHE A 217 -1.50 -17.20 -4.11
N ALA A 218 -2.21 -18.31 -4.17
CA ALA A 218 -1.80 -19.51 -3.44
C ALA A 218 -0.42 -20.00 -3.91
N VAL A 219 -0.18 -20.02 -5.23
CA VAL A 219 1.14 -20.35 -5.81
C VAL A 219 2.20 -19.32 -5.38
N ALA A 220 1.88 -18.01 -5.39
CA ALA A 220 2.82 -16.98 -4.92
C ALA A 220 3.24 -17.21 -3.45
N GLY A 221 2.31 -17.64 -2.59
CA GLY A 221 2.64 -18.06 -1.22
C GLY A 221 3.62 -19.22 -1.17
N LEU A 222 3.42 -20.25 -2.00
CA LEU A 222 4.32 -21.41 -2.10
C LEU A 222 5.70 -21.03 -2.67
N VAL A 223 5.79 -20.03 -3.55
CA VAL A 223 7.06 -19.45 -4.01
C VAL A 223 7.84 -18.84 -2.85
N VAL A 224 7.16 -18.07 -1.98
CA VAL A 224 7.80 -17.51 -0.76
C VAL A 224 8.34 -18.64 0.13
N GLU A 225 7.55 -19.68 0.37
CA GLU A 225 7.98 -20.83 1.18
C GLU A 225 9.19 -21.54 0.59
N GLN A 226 9.19 -21.79 -0.71
CA GLN A 226 10.28 -22.46 -1.41
C GLN A 226 11.60 -21.68 -1.32
N ILE A 227 11.56 -20.36 -1.49
CA ILE A 227 12.75 -19.52 -1.50
C ILE A 227 13.29 -19.31 -0.07
N THR A 228 12.41 -19.20 0.91
CA THR A 228 12.80 -18.84 2.29
C THR A 228 13.00 -20.05 3.20
N GLY A 229 12.47 -21.22 2.82
CA GLY A 229 12.42 -22.40 3.69
C GLY A 229 11.47 -22.27 4.87
N GLN A 230 10.62 -21.23 4.91
CA GLN A 230 9.67 -20.93 5.97
C GLN A 230 8.24 -20.99 5.44
N LYS A 231 7.26 -21.31 6.28
CA LYS A 231 5.86 -21.15 5.92
C LYS A 231 5.56 -19.69 5.60
N TRP A 232 4.74 -19.45 4.58
CA TRP A 232 4.31 -18.10 4.19
C TRP A 232 3.76 -17.30 5.39
N ALA A 233 2.96 -17.94 6.23
CA ALA A 233 2.41 -17.36 7.44
C ALA A 233 3.49 -16.82 8.38
N THR A 234 4.55 -17.61 8.62
CA THR A 234 5.68 -17.22 9.47
C THR A 234 6.45 -16.06 8.87
N TYR A 235 6.72 -16.10 7.57
CA TYR A 235 7.40 -15.01 6.87
C TYR A 235 6.63 -13.70 6.98
N VAL A 236 5.33 -13.70 6.67
CA VAL A 236 4.46 -12.51 6.75
C VAL A 236 4.42 -11.96 8.18
N GLN A 237 4.28 -12.83 9.18
CA GLN A 237 4.29 -12.42 10.59
C GLN A 237 5.59 -11.68 10.94
N GLN A 238 6.73 -12.22 10.56
CA GLN A 238 8.05 -11.70 10.96
C GLN A 238 8.47 -10.47 10.14
N GLN A 239 8.23 -10.49 8.82
CA GLN A 239 8.77 -9.48 7.90
C GLN A 239 7.80 -8.35 7.58
N ILE A 240 6.50 -8.52 7.88
CA ILE A 240 5.49 -7.52 7.55
C ILE A 240 4.71 -7.09 8.79
N LEU A 241 4.04 -8.02 9.48
CA LEU A 241 3.13 -7.67 10.57
C LEU A 241 3.86 -7.12 11.79
N THR A 242 4.93 -7.77 12.22
CA THR A 242 5.74 -7.34 13.37
C THR A 242 6.38 -5.95 13.14
N PRO A 243 7.07 -5.68 12.01
CA PRO A 243 7.61 -4.35 11.73
C PRO A 243 6.56 -3.24 11.65
N LEU A 244 5.33 -3.56 11.21
CA LEU A 244 4.22 -2.61 11.15
C LEU A 244 3.44 -2.51 12.47
N ALA A 245 3.81 -3.27 13.50
CA ALA A 245 3.10 -3.37 14.77
C ALA A 245 1.62 -3.78 14.61
N MET A 246 1.32 -4.64 13.65
CA MET A 246 -0.03 -5.17 13.38
C MET A 246 -0.32 -6.38 14.29
N THR A 247 -0.48 -6.12 15.57
CA THR A 247 -0.54 -7.15 16.62
C THR A 247 -1.88 -7.91 16.70
N SER A 248 -2.92 -7.38 16.08
CA SER A 248 -4.26 -7.99 15.97
C SER A 248 -4.48 -8.72 14.65
N THR A 249 -3.54 -8.59 13.71
CA THR A 249 -3.58 -9.25 12.41
C THR A 249 -2.86 -10.60 12.49
N SER A 250 -3.45 -11.62 11.90
CA SER A 250 -2.89 -12.96 11.92
C SER A 250 -3.12 -13.68 10.58
N THR A 251 -2.19 -14.56 10.27
CA THR A 251 -2.33 -15.60 9.25
C THR A 251 -2.86 -16.91 9.85
N ASP A 252 -2.94 -16.98 11.18
CA ASP A 252 -3.58 -18.08 11.88
C ASP A 252 -5.10 -17.92 11.79
N GLN A 253 -5.75 -19.02 11.60
CA GLN A 253 -7.18 -19.08 11.36
C GLN A 253 -7.98 -19.18 12.66
N ASN A 254 -7.37 -19.69 13.71
CA ASN A 254 -8.02 -19.93 15.00
C ASN A 254 -7.83 -18.76 15.97
N VAL A 255 -8.21 -17.55 15.53
CA VAL A 255 -7.97 -16.31 16.27
C VAL A 255 -9.13 -16.01 17.21
N GLN A 256 -8.83 -15.68 18.45
CA GLN A 256 -9.79 -15.17 19.43
C GLN A 256 -10.31 -13.78 19.02
N GLY A 257 -11.58 -13.50 19.29
CA GLY A 257 -12.20 -12.19 19.04
C GLY A 257 -12.61 -11.93 17.59
N LEU A 258 -12.83 -12.99 16.82
CA LEU A 258 -13.47 -12.90 15.51
C LEU A 258 -14.95 -12.54 15.66
N THR A 259 -15.45 -11.72 14.74
CA THR A 259 -16.89 -11.49 14.60
C THR A 259 -17.61 -12.76 14.17
N VAL A 260 -18.89 -12.91 14.54
CA VAL A 260 -19.75 -13.99 14.05
C VAL A 260 -20.04 -13.75 12.57
N PRO A 261 -19.75 -14.75 11.70
CA PRO A 261 -19.96 -14.63 10.26
C PRO A 261 -21.41 -14.99 9.88
N TYR A 262 -22.12 -14.09 9.22
CA TYR A 262 -23.50 -14.28 8.81
C TYR A 262 -23.64 -14.48 7.31
N MET A 263 -24.50 -15.44 6.91
CA MET A 263 -24.96 -15.56 5.53
C MET A 263 -25.79 -14.35 5.13
N ARG A 264 -26.05 -14.24 3.82
CA ARG A 264 -27.02 -13.27 3.30
C ARG A 264 -28.40 -13.48 3.95
N ARG A 265 -29.14 -12.38 4.06
CA ARG A 265 -30.47 -12.37 4.66
C ARG A 265 -31.44 -13.24 3.86
N LEU A 266 -32.19 -14.08 4.56
CA LEU A 266 -33.28 -14.87 3.99
C LEU A 266 -34.58 -14.02 3.84
N PRO A 267 -35.55 -14.47 3.03
CA PRO A 267 -36.79 -13.74 2.85
C PRO A 267 -37.58 -13.47 4.13
N ASP A 268 -37.46 -14.33 5.14
CA ASP A 268 -38.11 -14.16 6.45
C ASP A 268 -37.34 -13.18 7.37
N GLY A 269 -36.23 -12.63 6.88
CA GLY A 269 -35.39 -11.71 7.62
C GLY A 269 -34.28 -12.35 8.47
N SER A 270 -34.27 -13.67 8.62
CA SER A 270 -33.24 -14.41 9.37
C SER A 270 -31.91 -14.51 8.60
N ARG A 271 -30.87 -14.93 9.30
CA ARG A 271 -29.53 -15.20 8.75
C ARG A 271 -28.95 -16.43 9.39
N ASP A 272 -28.40 -17.32 8.57
CA ASP A 272 -27.61 -18.43 9.08
C ASP A 272 -26.24 -17.94 9.53
N VAL A 273 -25.75 -18.53 10.60
CA VAL A 273 -24.35 -18.37 11.06
C VAL A 273 -23.50 -19.42 10.34
N LEU A 274 -22.40 -18.95 9.74
CA LEU A 274 -21.49 -19.85 9.05
C LEU A 274 -20.51 -20.52 10.02
N PRO A 275 -20.07 -21.76 9.71
CA PRO A 275 -19.01 -22.40 10.46
C PRO A 275 -17.68 -21.65 10.24
N PHE A 276 -16.73 -21.90 11.11
CA PHE A 276 -15.36 -21.54 10.85
C PHE A 276 -14.83 -22.32 9.63
N VAL A 277 -14.22 -21.60 8.69
CA VAL A 277 -13.64 -22.18 7.47
C VAL A 277 -12.14 -21.90 7.43
N ASP A 278 -11.34 -22.95 7.27
CA ASP A 278 -9.89 -22.85 7.14
C ASP A 278 -9.48 -22.72 5.66
N ALA A 279 -8.70 -21.69 5.32
CA ALA A 279 -8.21 -21.47 3.95
C ALA A 279 -7.08 -22.43 3.54
N ARG A 280 -6.48 -23.17 4.47
CA ARG A 280 -5.45 -24.20 4.25
C ARG A 280 -4.38 -23.73 3.23
N GLY A 281 -4.16 -24.46 2.13
CA GLY A 281 -3.21 -24.10 1.08
C GLY A 281 -3.53 -22.80 0.33
N MET A 282 -4.76 -22.26 0.48
CA MET A 282 -5.18 -20.98 -0.10
C MET A 282 -4.91 -19.77 0.82
N ALA A 283 -4.21 -19.95 1.94
CA ALA A 283 -4.03 -18.91 2.95
C ALA A 283 -3.42 -17.61 2.40
N ALA A 284 -2.44 -17.68 1.51
CA ALA A 284 -1.82 -16.52 0.87
C ALA A 284 -2.79 -15.72 -0.03
N ALA A 285 -3.84 -16.38 -0.51
CA ALA A 285 -4.88 -15.73 -1.31
C ALA A 285 -6.03 -15.15 -0.45
N THR A 286 -6.33 -15.73 0.73
CA THR A 286 -7.59 -15.43 1.43
C THR A 286 -7.60 -15.71 2.94
N GLY A 287 -6.50 -16.16 3.54
CA GLY A 287 -6.49 -16.74 4.90
C GLY A 287 -6.34 -15.77 6.06
N MET A 288 -6.07 -14.48 5.84
CA MET A 288 -5.75 -13.57 6.93
C MET A 288 -6.98 -13.04 7.68
N THR A 289 -6.74 -12.68 8.95
CA THR A 289 -7.66 -11.94 9.81
C THR A 289 -7.04 -10.61 10.23
N SER A 290 -7.85 -9.58 10.42
CA SER A 290 -7.39 -8.26 10.88
C SER A 290 -8.56 -7.45 11.46
N ASN A 291 -8.26 -6.22 11.90
CA ASN A 291 -9.21 -5.23 12.35
C ASN A 291 -8.91 -3.85 11.75
N VAL A 292 -9.74 -2.86 12.05
CA VAL A 292 -9.58 -1.49 11.51
C VAL A 292 -8.25 -0.87 11.96
N ASP A 293 -7.88 -1.02 13.23
CA ASP A 293 -6.68 -0.39 13.78
C ASP A 293 -5.39 -0.88 13.10
N ASP A 294 -5.28 -2.18 12.85
CA ASP A 294 -4.11 -2.75 12.19
C ASP A 294 -4.11 -2.45 10.67
N LEU A 295 -5.26 -2.50 10.01
CA LEU A 295 -5.35 -2.09 8.61
C LEU A 295 -5.04 -0.60 8.43
N ALA A 296 -5.32 0.25 9.43
CA ALA A 296 -4.90 1.65 9.42
C ALA A 296 -3.36 1.80 9.45
N LYS A 297 -2.64 0.96 10.22
CA LYS A 297 -1.18 0.91 10.20
C LYS A 297 -0.64 0.46 8.83
N PHE A 298 -1.30 -0.54 8.23
CA PHE A 298 -0.98 -1.02 6.89
C PHE A 298 -1.17 0.09 5.84
N VAL A 299 -2.31 0.79 5.85
CA VAL A 299 -2.60 1.93 4.97
C VAL A 299 -1.59 3.06 5.18
N SER A 300 -1.28 3.41 6.43
CA SER A 300 -0.27 4.43 6.77
C SER A 300 1.11 4.07 6.20
N ALA A 301 1.49 2.79 6.19
CA ALA A 301 2.75 2.34 5.62
C ALA A 301 2.86 2.64 4.11
N GLN A 302 1.74 2.64 3.38
CA GLN A 302 1.69 2.98 1.95
C GLN A 302 2.06 4.44 1.66
N PHE A 303 1.92 5.32 2.66
CA PHE A 303 2.19 6.75 2.55
C PHE A 303 3.62 7.14 2.94
N ARG A 304 4.38 6.21 3.55
CA ARG A 304 5.76 6.47 4.00
C ARG A 304 6.70 6.68 2.83
N ARG A 305 7.53 7.70 2.93
CA ARG A 305 8.57 8.01 1.95
C ARG A 305 9.89 8.22 2.67
N GLY A 306 10.76 7.21 2.58
CA GLY A 306 12.07 7.21 3.20
C GLY A 306 12.08 6.89 4.70
N PRO A 307 13.27 6.69 5.29
CA PRO A 307 13.46 6.09 6.62
C PRO A 307 12.97 6.94 7.80
N ARG A 308 12.81 8.25 7.61
CA ARG A 308 12.32 9.14 8.67
C ARG A 308 10.81 9.01 8.93
N ALA A 309 10.08 8.36 8.04
CA ALA A 309 8.63 8.23 8.14
C ALA A 309 8.16 6.98 8.91
N GLY A 310 9.07 6.28 9.59
CA GLY A 310 8.79 5.06 10.35
C GLY A 310 9.30 3.79 9.68
N ALA A 311 8.91 2.61 10.19
CA ALA A 311 9.36 1.32 9.68
C ALA A 311 9.05 1.17 8.19
N GLN A 312 10.08 0.80 7.43
CA GLN A 312 10.00 0.55 5.99
C GLN A 312 10.07 -0.96 5.76
N ILE A 313 9.02 -1.53 5.21
CA ILE A 313 8.95 -2.94 4.82
C ILE A 313 9.27 -3.16 3.34
N LEU A 314 9.26 -2.09 2.56
CA LEU A 314 9.66 -2.02 1.15
C LEU A 314 10.23 -0.63 0.84
N SER A 315 11.09 -0.56 -0.17
CA SER A 315 11.55 0.71 -0.71
C SER A 315 10.40 1.52 -1.34
N THR A 316 10.58 2.84 -1.43
CA THR A 316 9.61 3.71 -2.13
C THR A 316 9.48 3.33 -3.62
N GLY A 317 10.54 2.79 -4.22
CA GLY A 317 10.53 2.29 -5.60
C GLY A 317 9.60 1.10 -5.76
N SER A 318 9.72 0.10 -4.89
CA SER A 318 8.87 -1.10 -4.90
C SER A 318 7.41 -0.77 -4.63
N TRP A 319 7.12 0.14 -3.68
CA TRP A 319 5.74 0.62 -3.47
C TRP A 319 5.13 1.24 -4.73
N ARG A 320 5.88 2.13 -5.42
CA ARG A 320 5.41 2.72 -6.68
C ARG A 320 5.17 1.68 -7.76
N GLU A 321 6.04 0.67 -7.84
CA GLU A 321 5.89 -0.41 -8.79
C GLU A 321 4.67 -1.28 -8.51
N MET A 322 4.41 -1.62 -7.25
CA MET A 322 3.22 -2.37 -6.86
C MET A 322 1.91 -1.62 -7.16
N HIS A 323 1.92 -0.30 -6.98
CA HIS A 323 0.77 0.56 -7.25
C HIS A 323 0.66 1.02 -8.72
N ARG A 324 1.54 0.53 -9.60
CA ARG A 324 1.42 0.79 -11.03
C ARG A 324 0.39 -0.15 -11.64
N VAL A 325 -0.56 0.39 -12.40
CA VAL A 325 -1.54 -0.40 -13.16
C VAL A 325 -0.81 -1.35 -14.13
N ARG A 326 -1.07 -2.64 -14.03
CA ARG A 326 -0.54 -3.70 -14.91
C ARG A 326 -1.59 -4.22 -15.87
N ALA A 327 -2.82 -4.29 -15.41
CA ALA A 327 -3.95 -4.71 -16.21
C ALA A 327 -5.20 -3.93 -15.80
N VAL A 328 -6.11 -3.77 -16.74
CA VAL A 328 -7.41 -3.13 -16.53
C VAL A 328 -8.52 -4.03 -17.04
N ASP A 329 -9.72 -3.85 -16.51
CA ASP A 329 -10.92 -4.47 -17.04
C ASP A 329 -11.32 -3.82 -18.40
N GLU A 330 -12.28 -4.43 -19.07
CA GLU A 330 -12.77 -3.94 -20.38
C GLU A 330 -13.40 -2.55 -20.31
N THR A 331 -13.83 -2.10 -19.14
CA THR A 331 -14.44 -0.78 -18.91
C THR A 331 -13.44 0.29 -18.51
N TRP A 332 -12.20 -0.07 -18.20
CA TRP A 332 -11.15 0.81 -17.69
C TRP A 332 -11.50 1.50 -16.36
N GLN A 333 -12.47 0.95 -15.61
CA GLN A 333 -12.89 1.48 -14.31
C GLN A 333 -12.16 0.82 -13.15
N SER A 334 -11.71 -0.42 -13.35
CA SER A 334 -10.92 -1.17 -12.39
C SER A 334 -9.80 -1.95 -13.06
N GLY A 335 -8.87 -2.45 -12.25
CA GLY A 335 -7.73 -3.22 -12.72
C GLY A 335 -6.84 -3.62 -11.56
N SER A 336 -5.67 -4.14 -11.87
CA SER A 336 -4.71 -4.56 -10.86
C SER A 336 -3.27 -4.10 -11.15
N GLY A 337 -2.54 -3.91 -10.06
CA GLY A 337 -1.09 -3.82 -10.02
C GLY A 337 -0.49 -5.13 -9.55
N LEU A 338 0.51 -5.08 -8.65
CA LEU A 338 1.10 -6.27 -8.04
C LEU A 338 0.44 -6.52 -6.67
N GLY A 339 -0.62 -7.32 -6.66
CA GLY A 339 -1.38 -7.68 -5.46
C GLY A 339 -2.33 -6.60 -4.93
N PHE A 340 -2.45 -5.49 -5.64
CA PHE A 340 -3.38 -4.40 -5.34
C PHE A 340 -4.37 -4.23 -6.48
N ASP A 341 -5.63 -3.95 -6.13
CA ASP A 341 -6.65 -3.53 -7.06
C ASP A 341 -6.67 -2.01 -7.21
N PHE A 342 -7.18 -1.55 -8.35
CA PHE A 342 -7.40 -0.16 -8.68
C PHE A 342 -8.87 0.11 -8.93
N LEU A 343 -9.32 1.26 -8.46
CA LEU A 343 -10.67 1.76 -8.69
C LEU A 343 -10.59 3.24 -9.12
N ARG A 344 -11.29 3.60 -10.20
CA ARG A 344 -11.51 5.00 -10.53
C ARG A 344 -12.80 5.48 -9.87
N PHE A 345 -12.65 6.45 -8.98
CA PHE A 345 -13.76 7.07 -8.26
C PHE A 345 -13.46 8.57 -8.07
N GLU A 346 -14.43 9.45 -8.36
CA GLU A 346 -14.32 10.93 -8.29
C GLU A 346 -13.08 11.49 -9.01
N ASN A 347 -12.84 11.03 -10.25
CA ASN A 347 -11.69 11.40 -11.09
C ASN A 347 -10.31 11.10 -10.47
N ARG A 348 -10.26 10.22 -9.46
CA ARG A 348 -9.03 9.75 -8.80
C ARG A 348 -8.86 8.26 -8.99
N THR A 349 -7.60 7.82 -8.95
CA THR A 349 -7.28 6.40 -8.90
C THR A 349 -7.04 6.03 -7.43
N TRP A 350 -7.87 5.16 -6.92
CA TRP A 350 -7.76 4.57 -5.60
C TRP A 350 -7.09 3.21 -5.70
N VAL A 351 -6.27 2.90 -4.72
CA VAL A 351 -5.52 1.65 -4.61
C VAL A 351 -6.00 0.89 -3.39
N GLY A 352 -6.05 -0.42 -3.44
CA GLY A 352 -6.45 -1.21 -2.28
C GLY A 352 -6.81 -2.63 -2.64
N HIS A 353 -7.74 -3.21 -1.93
CA HIS A 353 -8.31 -4.51 -2.24
C HIS A 353 -9.67 -4.70 -1.57
N GLY A 354 -10.57 -5.40 -2.25
CA GLY A 354 -11.78 -5.95 -1.65
C GLY A 354 -11.54 -7.35 -1.07
N GLY A 355 -12.41 -7.81 -0.19
CA GLY A 355 -12.36 -9.16 0.37
C GLY A 355 -13.74 -9.79 0.46
N GLY A 356 -13.84 -11.09 0.12
CA GLY A 356 -15.02 -11.91 0.32
C GLY A 356 -14.62 -13.26 0.90
N TYR A 357 -15.13 -13.58 2.07
CA TYR A 357 -15.00 -14.87 2.74
C TYR A 357 -16.37 -15.28 3.30
N PRO A 358 -16.63 -16.56 3.55
CA PRO A 358 -17.90 -16.95 4.14
C PRO A 358 -18.27 -16.10 5.37
N GLY A 359 -19.36 -15.32 5.25
CA GLY A 359 -19.85 -14.43 6.31
C GLY A 359 -19.07 -13.15 6.55
N ASN A 360 -18.09 -12.82 5.73
CA ASN A 360 -17.35 -11.54 5.83
C ASN A 360 -17.11 -10.94 4.45
N THR A 361 -17.44 -9.65 4.31
CA THR A 361 -17.02 -8.87 3.14
C THR A 361 -16.34 -7.59 3.58
N THR A 362 -15.29 -7.19 2.86
CA THR A 362 -14.39 -6.12 3.30
C THR A 362 -13.92 -5.28 2.11
N HIS A 363 -13.57 -4.02 2.36
CA HIS A 363 -12.95 -3.17 1.34
C HIS A 363 -12.03 -2.15 2.00
N THR A 364 -10.81 -2.03 1.46
CA THR A 364 -9.85 -1.00 1.87
C THR A 364 -9.39 -0.26 0.62
N LEU A 365 -9.50 1.05 0.63
CA LEU A 365 -9.07 1.95 -0.44
C LEU A 365 -8.21 3.06 0.12
N PHE A 366 -7.16 3.42 -0.61
CA PHE A 366 -6.33 4.57 -0.26
C PHE A 366 -5.81 5.29 -1.50
N GLN A 367 -5.55 6.59 -1.35
CA GLN A 367 -4.98 7.43 -2.37
C GLN A 367 -3.63 7.96 -1.90
N VAL A 368 -2.56 7.51 -2.58
CA VAL A 368 -1.16 7.69 -2.13
C VAL A 368 -0.73 9.17 -2.16
N ASN A 369 -1.18 9.93 -3.17
CA ASN A 369 -0.78 11.33 -3.31
C ASN A 369 -1.42 12.23 -2.27
N ASP A 370 -2.70 11.99 -1.96
CA ASP A 370 -3.45 12.76 -0.97
C ASP A 370 -3.29 12.18 0.44
N LYS A 371 -2.68 10.99 0.56
CA LYS A 371 -2.42 10.28 1.81
C LYS A 371 -3.68 10.03 2.64
N VAL A 372 -4.78 9.76 1.98
CA VAL A 372 -6.05 9.41 2.61
C VAL A 372 -6.40 7.96 2.30
N GLY A 373 -6.99 7.27 3.27
CA GLY A 373 -7.47 5.91 3.09
C GLY A 373 -8.69 5.61 3.93
N VAL A 374 -9.48 4.66 3.48
CA VAL A 374 -10.68 4.18 4.15
C VAL A 374 -10.66 2.67 4.26
N ILE A 375 -11.25 2.17 5.35
CA ILE A 375 -11.34 0.75 5.69
C ILE A 375 -12.78 0.47 6.01
N VAL A 376 -13.34 -0.61 5.43
CA VAL A 376 -14.70 -1.10 5.70
C VAL A 376 -14.66 -2.61 5.88
N LEU A 377 -15.12 -3.09 7.02
CA LEU A 377 -15.19 -4.49 7.37
C LEU A 377 -16.61 -4.83 7.78
N THR A 378 -17.21 -5.87 7.21
CA THR A 378 -18.58 -6.28 7.52
C THR A 378 -18.64 -7.78 7.79
N ASN A 379 -19.58 -8.20 8.64
CA ASN A 379 -19.74 -9.60 9.03
C ASN A 379 -20.92 -10.28 8.33
N THR A 380 -21.11 -9.99 7.05
CA THR A 380 -22.12 -10.64 6.20
C THR A 380 -21.71 -10.71 4.74
N ASN A 381 -22.37 -11.58 3.94
CA ASN A 381 -22.09 -11.75 2.50
C ASN A 381 -22.95 -10.87 1.58
N ASP A 382 -23.91 -10.14 2.08
CA ASP A 382 -24.85 -9.31 1.30
C ASP A 382 -24.78 -7.82 1.61
N SER A 383 -23.73 -7.39 2.30
CA SER A 383 -23.34 -5.98 2.33
C SER A 383 -22.53 -5.60 1.08
N ASP A 384 -22.51 -4.33 0.76
CA ASP A 384 -21.64 -3.78 -0.28
C ASP A 384 -20.56 -2.90 0.36
N PRO A 385 -19.43 -3.50 0.84
CA PRO A 385 -18.37 -2.75 1.50
C PRO A 385 -17.68 -1.77 0.56
N ARG A 386 -17.70 -2.00 -0.76
CA ARG A 386 -17.19 -1.05 -1.75
C ARG A 386 -18.03 0.22 -1.78
N GLN A 387 -19.35 0.09 -1.88
CA GLN A 387 -20.27 1.24 -1.84
C GLN A 387 -20.12 2.01 -0.52
N ILE A 388 -20.00 1.30 0.61
CA ILE A 388 -19.77 1.94 1.91
C ILE A 388 -18.43 2.72 1.92
N ALA A 389 -17.36 2.15 1.35
CA ALA A 389 -16.06 2.82 1.25
C ALA A 389 -16.13 4.06 0.34
N GLU A 390 -16.81 3.99 -0.79
CA GLU A 390 -17.04 5.13 -1.69
C GLU A 390 -17.82 6.27 -0.97
N GLN A 391 -18.86 5.94 -0.20
CA GLN A 391 -19.58 6.94 0.60
C GLN A 391 -18.72 7.52 1.74
N LEU A 392 -17.88 6.69 2.36
CA LEU A 392 -16.94 7.14 3.39
C LEU A 392 -15.89 8.09 2.81
N ILE A 393 -15.40 7.84 1.60
CA ILE A 393 -14.51 8.74 0.87
C ILE A 393 -15.22 10.06 0.58
N ALA A 394 -16.43 10.02 0.00
CA ALA A 394 -17.17 11.19 -0.43
C ALA A 394 -17.62 12.09 0.73
N THR A 395 -17.71 11.55 1.95
CA THR A 395 -18.15 12.29 3.14
C THR A 395 -16.96 12.61 4.05
N VAL A 396 -16.59 11.68 4.93
CA VAL A 396 -15.55 11.91 5.95
C VAL A 396 -14.18 12.11 5.30
N GLY A 397 -13.85 11.30 4.28
CA GLY A 397 -12.60 11.44 3.54
C GLY A 397 -12.44 12.81 2.89
N ALA A 398 -13.49 13.32 2.26
CA ALA A 398 -13.50 14.67 1.65
C ALA A 398 -13.33 15.79 2.70
N ALA A 399 -14.00 15.66 3.86
CA ALA A 399 -13.86 16.62 4.96
C ALA A 399 -12.45 16.59 5.55
N VAL A 400 -11.86 15.40 5.73
CA VAL A 400 -10.47 15.21 6.17
C VAL A 400 -9.49 15.89 5.21
N LEU A 401 -9.66 15.69 3.91
CA LEU A 401 -8.81 16.33 2.89
C LEU A 401 -8.93 17.87 2.89
N LYS A 402 -10.14 18.39 3.14
CA LYS A 402 -10.38 19.84 3.25
C LYS A 402 -9.77 20.42 4.52
N ALA A 403 -9.83 19.68 5.65
CA ALA A 403 -9.25 20.08 6.93
C ALA A 403 -7.74 19.86 7.01
N ALA A 404 -7.19 19.01 6.14
CA ALA A 404 -5.77 18.75 6.08
C ALA A 404 -4.99 20.04 5.78
N PRO A 405 -3.83 20.26 6.43
CA PRO A 405 -3.03 21.43 6.12
C PRO A 405 -2.71 21.45 4.63
N ALA A 406 -2.97 22.60 3.98
CA ALA A 406 -2.55 22.79 2.60
C ALA A 406 -1.11 22.31 2.47
N ARG A 407 -0.81 21.48 1.46
CA ARG A 407 0.57 21.08 1.17
C ARG A 407 1.40 22.36 1.22
N ALA A 408 2.28 22.48 2.22
CA ALA A 408 3.10 23.66 2.36
C ALA A 408 3.79 23.87 1.01
N GLN A 409 3.44 24.94 0.32
CA GLN A 409 4.26 25.39 -0.79
C GLN A 409 5.63 25.60 -0.17
N THR A 410 6.60 24.78 -0.58
CA THR A 410 7.96 24.83 -0.06
C THR A 410 8.58 26.21 -0.29
N ILE A 411 7.96 27.04 -1.12
CA ILE A 411 8.41 28.38 -1.49
C ILE A 411 7.17 29.28 -1.51
N ALA A 412 7.21 30.32 -0.68
CA ALA A 412 6.17 31.33 -0.60
C ALA A 412 6.00 32.08 -1.95
N TRP A 413 4.81 32.56 -2.21
CA TRP A 413 4.54 33.44 -3.35
C TRP A 413 5.41 34.70 -3.26
N ASP A 414 6.09 35.02 -4.37
CA ASP A 414 6.81 36.28 -4.54
C ASP A 414 5.95 37.21 -5.44
N PRO A 415 5.49 38.35 -4.94
CA PRO A 415 4.68 39.29 -5.73
C PRO A 415 5.32 39.72 -7.06
N SER A 416 6.65 39.67 -7.13
CA SER A 416 7.38 39.99 -8.36
C SER A 416 7.10 39.02 -9.51
N TRP A 417 6.61 37.82 -9.22
CA TRP A 417 6.27 36.83 -10.26
C TRP A 417 5.03 37.20 -11.07
N ALA A 418 4.23 38.16 -10.60
CA ALA A 418 3.12 38.68 -11.39
C ALA A 418 3.54 39.18 -12.78
N ARG A 419 4.82 39.61 -12.95
CA ARG A 419 5.39 40.04 -14.23
C ARG A 419 5.47 38.96 -15.28
N PHE A 420 5.43 37.69 -14.87
CA PHE A 420 5.42 36.53 -15.77
C PHE A 420 4.06 36.28 -16.43
N ALA A 421 2.99 36.88 -15.94
CA ALA A 421 1.70 36.81 -16.58
C ALA A 421 1.79 37.48 -17.98
N GLY A 422 1.22 36.86 -18.98
CA GLY A 422 1.32 37.35 -20.35
C GLY A 422 0.97 36.30 -21.40
N TRP A 423 1.10 36.70 -22.67
CA TRP A 423 0.95 35.85 -23.83
C TRP A 423 2.31 35.36 -24.31
N TYR A 424 2.41 34.10 -24.66
CA TYR A 424 3.63 33.46 -25.16
C TYR A 424 3.30 32.65 -26.41
N ARG A 425 4.14 32.74 -27.43
CA ARG A 425 3.95 32.12 -28.76
C ARG A 425 5.13 31.26 -29.16
N SER A 426 4.84 30.10 -29.71
CA SER A 426 5.76 29.25 -30.46
C SER A 426 5.14 28.83 -31.81
N ALA A 427 5.91 28.16 -32.64
CA ALA A 427 5.38 27.53 -33.86
C ALA A 427 4.32 26.47 -33.58
N MET A 428 4.32 25.88 -32.38
CA MET A 428 3.39 24.83 -31.97
C MET A 428 2.10 25.36 -31.33
N GLY A 429 2.00 26.67 -31.13
CA GLY A 429 0.81 27.32 -30.55
C GLY A 429 1.13 28.37 -29.50
N ASP A 430 0.07 28.93 -28.95
CA ASP A 430 0.10 30.00 -27.97
C ASP A 430 -0.21 29.47 -26.57
N SER A 431 0.44 30.06 -25.57
CA SER A 431 0.15 29.86 -24.16
C SER A 431 -0.20 31.17 -23.48
N ARG A 432 -1.14 31.16 -22.57
CA ARG A 432 -1.46 32.29 -21.71
C ARG A 432 -1.07 31.94 -20.27
N ILE A 433 -0.20 32.74 -19.67
CA ILE A 433 0.09 32.72 -18.24
C ILE A 433 -0.84 33.73 -17.56
N VAL A 434 -1.60 33.26 -16.59
CA VAL A 434 -2.56 34.05 -15.83
C VAL A 434 -2.21 33.98 -14.35
N LEU A 435 -2.25 35.13 -13.68
CA LEU A 435 -2.17 35.17 -12.22
C LEU A 435 -3.58 35.03 -11.63
N THR A 436 -3.74 34.05 -10.74
CA THR A 436 -4.98 33.82 -9.99
C THR A 436 -4.66 33.34 -8.58
N ASN A 437 -5.20 34.01 -7.57
CA ASN A 437 -5.04 33.67 -6.15
C ASN A 437 -3.57 33.35 -5.76
N GLU A 438 -2.66 34.28 -6.08
CA GLU A 438 -1.21 34.11 -5.81
C GLU A 438 -0.61 32.82 -6.46
N LYS A 439 -1.11 32.43 -7.61
CA LYS A 439 -0.60 31.32 -8.41
C LYS A 439 -0.52 31.71 -9.88
N LEU A 440 0.55 31.30 -10.55
CA LEU A 440 0.59 31.33 -11.99
C LEU A 440 -0.02 30.06 -12.56
N VAL A 441 -0.94 30.21 -13.49
CA VAL A 441 -1.54 29.12 -14.24
C VAL A 441 -1.27 29.31 -15.73
N MET A 442 -1.06 28.20 -16.43
CA MET A 442 -0.87 28.16 -17.87
C MET A 442 -2.08 27.53 -18.53
N MET A 443 -2.61 28.18 -19.55
CA MET A 443 -3.71 27.66 -20.35
C MET A 443 -3.45 27.88 -21.85
N SER A 444 -4.07 27.05 -22.69
CA SER A 444 -4.13 27.30 -24.11
C SER A 444 -5.27 28.27 -24.43
N PRO A 445 -4.99 29.44 -25.02
CA PRO A 445 -6.04 30.40 -25.35
C PRO A 445 -6.93 29.95 -26.52
N THR A 446 -6.51 28.95 -27.27
CA THR A 446 -7.26 28.37 -28.41
C THR A 446 -8.15 27.20 -27.98
N SER A 447 -8.13 26.79 -26.72
CA SER A 447 -9.03 25.76 -26.21
C SER A 447 -10.47 26.26 -26.24
N THR A 448 -11.38 25.40 -26.68
CA THR A 448 -12.84 25.70 -26.72
C THR A 448 -13.49 25.71 -25.32
N THR A 449 -12.76 25.19 -24.32
CA THR A 449 -13.19 25.16 -22.92
C THR A 449 -12.08 25.72 -22.05
N VAL A 450 -12.44 26.34 -20.90
CA VAL A 450 -11.47 26.81 -19.93
C VAL A 450 -10.72 25.62 -19.32
N GLY A 451 -11.41 24.49 -19.15
CA GLY A 451 -10.85 23.28 -18.57
C GLY A 451 -10.23 23.49 -17.17
N THR A 452 -9.36 22.59 -16.79
CA THR A 452 -8.51 22.76 -15.60
C THR A 452 -7.13 23.20 -16.05
N PRO A 453 -6.76 24.48 -15.81
CA PRO A 453 -5.46 25.00 -16.28
C PRO A 453 -4.30 24.29 -15.56
N SER A 454 -3.14 24.26 -16.21
CA SER A 454 -1.89 23.79 -15.60
C SER A 454 -1.39 24.83 -14.58
N THR A 455 -0.94 24.39 -13.42
CA THR A 455 -0.40 25.25 -12.38
C THR A 455 1.13 25.29 -12.45
N LEU A 456 1.74 26.44 -12.19
CA LEU A 456 3.18 26.59 -12.06
C LEU A 456 3.55 26.59 -10.58
N GLU A 457 4.08 25.47 -10.08
CA GLU A 457 4.55 25.33 -8.70
C GLU A 457 5.96 25.91 -8.55
N PRO A 458 6.20 26.86 -7.62
CA PRO A 458 7.52 27.47 -7.44
C PRO A 458 8.61 26.46 -7.06
N LEU A 459 9.78 26.57 -7.70
CA LEU A 459 11.01 25.82 -7.40
C LEU A 459 12.12 26.71 -6.83
N GLY A 460 11.87 28.01 -6.72
CA GLY A 460 12.87 29.02 -6.35
C GLY A 460 13.68 29.59 -7.52
N GLY A 461 14.22 30.79 -7.33
CA GLY A 461 15.02 31.46 -8.35
C GLY A 461 14.26 31.75 -9.67
N GLY A 462 12.97 32.08 -9.58
CA GLY A 462 12.12 32.36 -10.76
C GLY A 462 11.82 31.13 -11.65
N ARG A 463 12.07 29.93 -11.14
CA ARG A 463 11.75 28.67 -11.79
C ARG A 463 10.49 28.04 -11.19
N PHE A 464 9.75 27.33 -12.02
CA PHE A 464 8.50 26.68 -11.63
C PHE A 464 8.46 25.26 -12.20
N ARG A 465 7.65 24.41 -11.59
CA ARG A 465 7.30 23.10 -12.14
C ARG A 465 5.91 23.17 -12.75
N LEU A 466 5.76 22.66 -13.95
CA LEU A 466 4.45 22.55 -14.60
C LEU A 466 3.68 21.38 -14.02
N MET A 467 2.51 21.65 -13.48
CA MET A 467 1.59 20.66 -12.94
C MET A 467 0.27 20.73 -13.68
N ALA A 468 -0.17 19.62 -14.26
CA ALA A 468 -1.44 19.52 -14.99
C ALA A 468 -2.29 18.39 -14.41
N PRO A 469 -3.38 18.68 -13.68
CA PRO A 469 -4.24 17.66 -13.07
C PRO A 469 -4.84 16.66 -14.07
N GLY A 470 -5.07 17.09 -15.32
CA GLY A 470 -5.64 16.28 -16.38
C GLY A 470 -4.65 15.43 -17.19
N GLY A 471 -3.36 15.43 -16.80
CA GLY A 471 -2.34 14.79 -17.64
C GLY A 471 -1.73 15.75 -18.69
N GLY A 472 -0.71 15.31 -19.38
CA GLY A 472 -0.05 16.04 -20.46
C GLY A 472 1.44 15.71 -20.56
N SER A 473 2.00 15.80 -21.76
CA SER A 473 3.39 15.42 -22.04
C SER A 473 4.43 16.29 -21.34
N ALA A 474 4.09 17.52 -20.96
CA ALA A 474 5.01 18.47 -20.33
C ALA A 474 4.86 18.52 -18.78
N ILE A 475 4.10 17.63 -18.17
CA ILE A 475 3.98 17.57 -16.71
C ILE A 475 5.34 17.30 -16.07
N GLY A 476 5.65 18.09 -15.02
CA GLY A 476 6.91 17.96 -14.28
C GLY A 476 8.07 18.75 -14.89
N GLU A 477 7.92 19.25 -16.11
CA GLU A 477 8.92 20.08 -16.75
C GLU A 477 9.15 21.39 -15.98
N VAL A 478 10.39 21.87 -16.05
CA VAL A 478 10.77 23.15 -15.44
C VAL A 478 10.36 24.28 -16.36
N VAL A 479 9.52 25.18 -15.85
CA VAL A 479 9.21 26.46 -16.49
C VAL A 479 10.14 27.52 -15.96
N ARG A 480 10.81 28.26 -16.84
CA ARG A 480 11.68 29.40 -16.51
C ARG A 480 11.40 30.56 -17.46
N PHE A 481 11.51 31.75 -16.94
CA PHE A 481 11.35 33.00 -17.70
C PHE A 481 12.69 33.65 -17.92
N VAL A 482 12.89 34.22 -19.07
CA VAL A 482 14.09 35.02 -19.42
C VAL A 482 13.70 36.47 -19.50
N GLU A 483 14.47 37.30 -18.82
CA GLU A 483 14.33 38.75 -18.81
C GLU A 483 15.51 39.38 -19.54
N GLU A 484 15.21 40.34 -20.44
CA GLU A 484 16.18 41.15 -21.16
C GLU A 484 15.79 42.60 -21.01
N ASN A 485 16.71 43.43 -20.57
CA ASN A 485 16.48 44.89 -20.32
C ASN A 485 15.28 45.15 -19.39
N GLY A 486 15.09 44.32 -18.35
CA GLY A 486 14.01 44.47 -17.38
C GLY A 486 12.64 43.99 -17.83
N ALA A 487 12.54 43.45 -19.03
CA ALA A 487 11.29 42.86 -19.58
C ALA A 487 11.39 41.35 -19.80
N VAL A 488 10.34 40.64 -19.45
CA VAL A 488 10.24 39.21 -19.76
C VAL A 488 10.10 39.03 -21.27
N THR A 489 11.02 38.31 -21.90
CA THR A 489 11.06 38.12 -23.35
C THR A 489 10.68 36.71 -23.76
N ARG A 490 11.00 35.67 -22.95
CA ARG A 490 10.77 34.29 -23.29
C ARG A 490 10.32 33.49 -22.07
N MET A 491 9.56 32.44 -22.33
CA MET A 491 9.21 31.39 -21.37
C MET A 491 9.71 30.06 -21.92
N TYR A 492 10.47 29.34 -21.15
CA TYR A 492 10.87 27.96 -21.45
C TYR A 492 9.97 26.99 -20.70
N VAL A 493 9.62 25.89 -21.36
CA VAL A 493 9.02 24.69 -20.76
C VAL A 493 9.95 23.54 -21.13
N GLY A 494 10.68 23.01 -20.15
CA GLY A 494 11.83 22.15 -20.45
C GLY A 494 12.87 22.91 -21.28
N ASP A 495 13.26 22.34 -22.40
CA ASP A 495 14.22 22.94 -23.35
C ASP A 495 13.56 23.76 -24.47
N GLY A 496 12.25 23.61 -24.67
CA GLY A 496 11.48 24.38 -25.65
C GLY A 496 11.15 25.78 -25.13
N TYR A 497 11.14 26.80 -26.03
CA TYR A 497 10.76 28.15 -25.62
C TYR A 497 9.63 28.75 -26.46
N GLN A 498 8.96 29.68 -25.85
CA GLN A 498 7.94 30.54 -26.43
C GLN A 498 8.35 32.00 -26.25
N THR A 499 8.18 32.83 -27.28
CA THR A 499 8.46 34.27 -27.22
C THR A 499 7.24 34.99 -26.62
N ARG A 500 7.47 35.92 -25.71
CA ARG A 500 6.40 36.76 -25.17
C ARG A 500 5.85 37.69 -26.25
N LEU A 501 4.51 37.72 -26.36
CA LEU A 501 3.82 38.71 -27.18
C LEU A 501 3.69 40.03 -26.40
N ARG A 502 3.81 41.13 -27.11
CA ARG A 502 3.68 42.50 -26.51
C ARG A 502 2.24 42.78 -26.09
#